data_7010f6c30ad0e64fc007a4536713190b
#
_entry.id   7010f6c30ad0e64fc007a4536713190b
#
_cell.length_a   1.000
_cell.length_b   1.000
_cell.length_c   1.000
_cell.angle_alpha   90.00
_cell.angle_beta   90.00
_cell.angle_gamma   90.00
#
_symmetry.space_group_name_H-M   'P 1'
#
loop_
_entity.id
_entity.type
_entity.pdbx_description
1 polymer ?
#
loop_
_entity_poly.entity_id
_entity_poly.type
_entity_poly.pdbx_seq_one_letter_code
_entity_poly.pdbx_strand_id
1 'polypeptide(L)'
;MKQTVKTSRVAGQLEKMFRALNSRFFGGELPEVVISLKKTAGAYGHFTTGKVWQTGEERRYEINISSASLNQECAFLAGVLVHEMVHEYCAEHGIKDTSNNGVYHNKNFKHIAETHGLEVEHHPKYGWTITSPGLELLDFVEEQGWQDFQMVESLNLLDVLGTLPKGGGNSGAGAETRTKKPSSTRKYICPKCGNSCRATKVINLICGDCMEKMVVAE
;
A
#
# COMPACT_ATOMS: atom_id res chain seq x y z
N MET A 1 7.99 -9.12 -30.33
CA MET A 1 7.47 -10.12 -29.36
C MET A 1 6.76 -9.39 -28.24
N LYS A 2 5.48 -9.64 -27.97
CA LYS A 2 4.80 -9.08 -26.81
C LYS A 2 5.40 -9.70 -25.55
N GLN A 3 6.12 -8.92 -24.73
CA GLN A 3 6.58 -9.38 -23.43
C GLN A 3 5.36 -9.60 -22.54
N THR A 4 5.07 -10.85 -22.21
CA THR A 4 4.04 -11.19 -21.23
C THR A 4 4.60 -10.88 -19.84
N VAL A 5 4.17 -9.78 -19.22
CA VAL A 5 4.53 -9.46 -17.85
C VAL A 5 3.81 -10.46 -16.95
N LYS A 6 4.57 -11.27 -16.21
CA LYS A 6 4.04 -12.24 -15.24
C LYS A 6 4.30 -11.71 -13.83
N THR A 7 3.31 -11.75 -12.97
CA THR A 7 3.44 -11.37 -11.54
C THR A 7 4.55 -12.15 -10.83
N SER A 8 4.77 -13.41 -11.22
CA SER A 8 5.88 -14.23 -10.72
C SER A 8 7.27 -13.66 -11.06
N ARG A 9 7.41 -12.97 -12.20
CA ARG A 9 8.66 -12.30 -12.56
C ARG A 9 8.90 -11.09 -11.68
N VAL A 10 7.85 -10.31 -11.41
CA VAL A 10 7.94 -9.13 -10.52
C VAL A 10 8.26 -9.56 -9.10
N ALA A 11 7.57 -10.57 -8.56
CA ALA A 11 7.88 -11.12 -7.25
C ALA A 11 9.35 -11.58 -7.16
N GLY A 12 9.82 -12.33 -8.15
CA GLY A 12 11.21 -12.79 -8.19
C GLY A 12 12.25 -11.65 -8.34
N GLN A 13 11.89 -10.52 -8.96
CA GLN A 13 12.76 -9.33 -8.97
C GLN A 13 12.78 -8.65 -7.60
N LEU A 14 11.61 -8.50 -6.94
CA LEU A 14 11.53 -7.94 -5.59
C LEU A 14 12.28 -8.82 -4.56
N GLU A 15 12.24 -10.14 -4.69
CA GLU A 15 13.05 -11.05 -3.88
C GLU A 15 14.55 -10.82 -4.07
N LYS A 16 15.00 -10.58 -5.31
CA LYS A 16 16.41 -10.23 -5.58
C LYS A 16 16.77 -8.87 -5.00
N MET A 17 15.86 -7.89 -5.13
CA MET A 17 16.04 -6.57 -4.51
C MET A 17 16.14 -6.69 -2.99
N PHE A 18 15.27 -7.46 -2.35
CA PHE A 18 15.32 -7.72 -0.91
C PHE A 18 16.70 -8.25 -0.48
N ARG A 19 17.23 -9.30 -1.15
CA ARG A 19 18.53 -9.86 -0.80
C ARG A 19 19.67 -8.88 -0.97
N ALA A 20 19.65 -8.07 -2.05
CA ALA A 20 20.66 -7.05 -2.30
C ALA A 20 20.60 -5.93 -1.25
N LEU A 21 19.40 -5.45 -0.92
CA LEU A 21 19.17 -4.44 0.10
C LEU A 21 19.51 -4.97 1.51
N ASN A 22 19.16 -6.22 1.81
CA ASN A 22 19.54 -6.88 3.06
C ASN A 22 21.08 -6.91 3.21
N SER A 23 21.79 -7.38 2.18
CA SER A 23 23.25 -7.40 2.21
C SER A 23 23.88 -6.02 2.37
N ARG A 24 23.32 -4.98 1.70
CA ARG A 24 23.93 -3.65 1.67
C ARG A 24 23.62 -2.83 2.92
N PHE A 25 22.36 -2.84 3.36
CA PHE A 25 21.87 -1.94 4.42
C PHE A 25 21.67 -2.65 5.76
N PHE A 26 21.45 -3.95 5.78
CA PHE A 26 21.18 -4.72 7.01
C PHE A 26 22.25 -5.77 7.32
N GLY A 27 23.42 -5.71 6.67
CA GLY A 27 24.50 -6.65 6.92
C GLY A 27 24.20 -8.12 6.59
N GLY A 28 23.09 -8.39 5.88
CA GLY A 28 22.64 -9.73 5.54
C GLY A 28 21.97 -10.48 6.68
N GLU A 29 21.61 -9.80 7.78
CA GLU A 29 21.10 -10.46 8.99
C GLU A 29 19.57 -10.73 8.97
N LEU A 30 18.83 -10.09 8.05
CA LEU A 30 17.38 -10.35 7.95
C LEU A 30 17.11 -11.74 7.37
N PRO A 31 16.19 -12.50 7.95
CA PRO A 31 15.78 -13.78 7.39
C PRO A 31 15.05 -13.61 6.05
N GLU A 32 14.99 -14.68 5.26
CA GLU A 32 14.21 -14.68 4.02
C GLU A 32 12.71 -14.53 4.30
N VAL A 33 12.05 -13.67 3.55
CA VAL A 33 10.61 -13.42 3.62
C VAL A 33 9.87 -13.99 2.42
N VAL A 34 8.55 -14.05 2.49
CA VAL A 34 7.70 -14.26 1.32
C VAL A 34 7.26 -12.89 0.78
N ILE A 35 7.64 -12.59 -0.44
CA ILE A 35 7.17 -11.37 -1.14
C ILE A 35 5.83 -11.66 -1.80
N SER A 36 4.81 -10.87 -1.48
CA SER A 36 3.49 -10.94 -2.12
C SER A 36 3.09 -9.63 -2.79
N LEU A 37 2.19 -9.74 -3.77
CA LEU A 37 1.69 -8.62 -4.58
C LEU A 37 0.18 -8.58 -4.43
N LYS A 38 -0.29 -7.88 -3.41
CA LYS A 38 -1.73 -7.71 -3.14
C LYS A 38 -2.04 -6.23 -3.04
N LYS A 39 -3.19 -5.80 -3.54
CA LYS A 39 -3.63 -4.43 -3.37
C LYS A 39 -3.86 -4.11 -1.90
N THR A 40 -3.16 -3.11 -1.39
CA THR A 40 -3.33 -2.60 -0.04
C THR A 40 -3.95 -1.21 -0.10
N ALA A 41 -5.09 -1.02 0.55
CA ALA A 41 -5.76 0.28 0.56
C ALA A 41 -4.99 1.25 1.48
N GLY A 42 -4.52 2.36 0.90
CA GLY A 42 -3.87 3.44 1.65
C GLY A 42 -2.44 3.16 2.10
N ALA A 43 -1.79 2.10 1.59
CA ALA A 43 -0.39 1.80 1.84
C ALA A 43 0.31 1.28 0.58
N TYR A 44 1.60 1.53 0.48
CA TYR A 44 2.44 1.06 -0.62
C TYR A 44 3.02 -0.34 -0.35
N GLY A 45 3.19 -0.68 0.92
CA GLY A 45 3.66 -1.96 1.41
C GLY A 45 2.98 -2.37 2.71
N HIS A 46 3.30 -3.55 3.19
CA HIS A 46 2.87 -4.05 4.50
C HIS A 46 3.73 -5.23 4.94
N PHE A 47 4.26 -5.16 6.15
CA PHE A 47 4.96 -6.26 6.82
C PHE A 47 4.03 -6.97 7.80
N THR A 48 4.08 -8.31 7.85
CA THR A 48 3.33 -9.09 8.85
C THR A 48 4.17 -9.23 10.12
N THR A 49 3.63 -8.82 11.26
CA THR A 49 4.34 -8.90 12.56
C THR A 49 4.54 -10.33 13.08
N GLY A 50 3.99 -11.34 12.40
CA GLY A 50 4.15 -12.76 12.70
C GLY A 50 4.62 -13.55 11.49
N LYS A 51 5.34 -14.64 11.72
CA LYS A 51 5.77 -15.57 10.67
C LYS A 51 4.58 -16.41 10.20
N VAL A 52 3.84 -15.87 9.21
CA VAL A 52 2.53 -16.41 8.74
C VAL A 52 2.67 -17.48 7.66
N TRP A 53 3.82 -17.59 7.01
CA TRP A 53 4.11 -18.64 6.04
C TRP A 53 4.86 -19.78 6.68
N GLN A 54 4.50 -21.02 6.33
CA GLN A 54 5.16 -22.22 6.83
C GLN A 54 5.45 -23.20 5.68
N THR A 55 6.70 -23.67 5.60
CA THR A 55 7.13 -24.72 4.67
C THR A 55 7.93 -25.74 5.48
N GLY A 56 7.35 -26.91 5.72
CA GLY A 56 7.91 -27.87 6.67
C GLY A 56 7.96 -27.29 8.09
N GLU A 57 9.14 -27.24 8.68
CA GLU A 57 9.38 -26.63 10.00
C GLU A 57 9.73 -25.15 9.93
N GLU A 58 10.06 -24.64 8.75
CA GLU A 58 10.47 -23.25 8.55
C GLU A 58 9.28 -22.32 8.50
N ARG A 59 9.35 -21.22 9.27
CA ARG A 59 8.36 -20.14 9.27
C ARG A 59 8.97 -18.86 8.78
N ARG A 60 8.20 -18.10 7.96
CA ARG A 60 8.63 -16.84 7.36
C ARG A 60 7.61 -15.73 7.52
N TYR A 61 8.09 -14.51 7.60
CA TYR A 61 7.28 -13.31 7.47
C TYR A 61 6.79 -13.11 6.04
N GLU A 62 5.83 -12.23 5.87
CA GLU A 62 5.40 -11.74 4.56
C GLU A 62 5.68 -10.24 4.48
N ILE A 63 6.32 -9.81 3.40
CA ILE A 63 6.32 -8.43 2.94
C ILE A 63 5.41 -8.37 1.71
N ASN A 64 4.33 -7.61 1.81
CA ASN A 64 3.47 -7.33 0.69
C ASN A 64 3.83 -5.98 0.07
N ILE A 65 4.11 -5.95 -1.23
CA ILE A 65 4.20 -4.71 -2.01
C ILE A 65 2.87 -4.51 -2.71
N SER A 66 2.27 -3.33 -2.54
CA SER A 66 0.96 -3.04 -3.14
C SER A 66 1.03 -3.11 -4.66
N SER A 67 0.17 -3.90 -5.29
CA SER A 67 0.08 -3.96 -6.75
C SER A 67 -0.20 -2.60 -7.39
N ALA A 68 -0.84 -1.68 -6.65
CA ALA A 68 -1.11 -0.32 -7.09
C ALA A 68 0.14 0.57 -7.19
N SER A 69 1.27 0.17 -6.57
CA SER A 69 2.53 0.93 -6.59
C SER A 69 3.53 0.43 -7.63
N LEU A 70 3.24 -0.65 -8.36
CA LEU A 70 4.18 -1.27 -9.30
C LEU A 70 4.48 -0.43 -10.56
N ASN A 71 3.78 0.67 -10.77
CA ASN A 71 4.05 1.65 -11.82
C ASN A 71 4.95 2.81 -11.36
N GLN A 72 5.37 2.80 -10.11
CA GLN A 72 6.29 3.79 -9.59
C GLN A 72 7.73 3.47 -10.01
N GLU A 73 8.60 4.45 -9.91
CA GLU A 73 10.04 4.29 -10.16
C GLU A 73 10.65 3.21 -9.26
N CYS A 74 11.64 2.51 -9.77
CA CYS A 74 12.29 1.44 -9.03
C CYS A 74 12.92 1.91 -7.70
N ALA A 75 13.47 3.13 -7.68
CA ALA A 75 14.00 3.74 -6.46
C ALA A 75 12.91 3.93 -5.39
N PHE A 76 11.72 4.37 -5.78
CA PHE A 76 10.58 4.46 -4.86
C PHE A 76 10.21 3.09 -4.29
N LEU A 77 10.13 2.05 -5.13
CA LEU A 77 9.81 0.69 -4.69
C LEU A 77 10.90 0.11 -3.78
N ALA A 78 12.18 0.42 -4.04
CA ALA A 78 13.27 0.08 -3.14
C ALA A 78 13.09 0.75 -1.76
N GLY A 79 12.69 2.03 -1.74
CA GLY A 79 12.37 2.74 -0.50
C GLY A 79 11.20 2.09 0.26
N VAL A 80 10.13 1.69 -0.44
CA VAL A 80 9.01 0.94 0.18
C VAL A 80 9.51 -0.38 0.75
N LEU A 81 10.34 -1.11 0.01
CA LEU A 81 10.86 -2.40 0.46
C LEU A 81 11.75 -2.23 1.70
N VAL A 82 12.65 -1.23 1.73
CA VAL A 82 13.47 -0.92 2.91
C VAL A 82 12.60 -0.52 4.10
N HIS A 83 11.50 0.22 3.89
CA HIS A 83 10.54 0.56 4.96
C HIS A 83 9.99 -0.70 5.64
N GLU A 84 9.55 -1.68 4.86
CA GLU A 84 9.02 -2.95 5.39
C GLU A 84 10.13 -3.81 6.01
N MET A 85 11.37 -3.76 5.48
CA MET A 85 12.55 -4.43 6.04
C MET A 85 12.96 -3.82 7.40
N VAL A 86 12.74 -2.53 7.62
CA VAL A 86 12.92 -1.90 8.94
C VAL A 86 11.96 -2.49 9.97
N HIS A 87 10.72 -2.75 9.60
CA HIS A 87 9.76 -3.44 10.48
C HIS A 87 10.22 -4.87 10.81
N GLU A 88 10.74 -5.59 9.81
CA GLU A 88 11.31 -6.92 10.00
C GLU A 88 12.52 -6.89 10.94
N TYR A 89 13.46 -5.96 10.72
CA TYR A 89 14.61 -5.74 11.58
C TYR A 89 14.17 -5.52 13.04
N CYS A 90 13.20 -4.63 13.23
CA CYS A 90 12.67 -4.36 14.56
C CYS A 90 12.01 -5.60 15.19
N ALA A 91 11.28 -6.40 14.42
CA ALA A 91 10.66 -7.62 14.89
C ALA A 91 11.68 -8.68 15.32
N GLU A 92 12.75 -8.90 14.53
CA GLU A 92 13.80 -9.85 14.86
C GLU A 92 14.65 -9.41 16.07
N HIS A 93 14.79 -8.10 16.30
CA HIS A 93 15.54 -7.54 17.42
C HIS A 93 14.68 -7.20 18.65
N GLY A 94 13.37 -7.49 18.61
CA GLY A 94 12.47 -7.18 19.71
C GLY A 94 12.30 -5.68 19.97
N ILE A 95 12.52 -4.84 18.97
CA ILE A 95 12.41 -3.39 19.04
C ILE A 95 10.97 -2.99 18.74
N LYS A 96 10.36 -2.22 19.63
CA LYS A 96 9.04 -1.66 19.40
C LYS A 96 9.16 -0.42 18.52
N ASP A 97 8.85 -0.54 17.25
CA ASP A 97 8.94 0.48 16.20
C ASP A 97 7.62 1.21 15.95
N THR A 98 6.50 0.57 16.30
CA THR A 98 5.15 1.11 16.13
C THR A 98 4.37 1.14 17.43
N SER A 99 3.28 1.90 17.45
CA SER A 99 2.29 1.97 18.51
C SER A 99 0.88 2.06 17.91
N ASN A 100 -0.16 2.13 18.74
CA ASN A 100 -1.54 2.19 18.29
C ASN A 100 -1.89 1.05 17.29
N ASN A 101 -1.62 -0.19 17.69
CA ASN A 101 -1.85 -1.40 16.89
C ASN A 101 -1.16 -1.37 15.51
N GLY A 102 0.08 -0.90 15.45
CA GLY A 102 0.87 -0.86 14.23
C GLY A 102 0.64 0.39 13.35
N VAL A 103 -0.30 1.26 13.72
CA VAL A 103 -0.69 2.40 12.88
C VAL A 103 0.28 3.58 13.00
N TYR A 104 0.90 3.78 14.17
CA TYR A 104 1.75 4.94 14.45
C TYR A 104 3.22 4.52 14.54
N HIS A 105 4.05 5.02 13.61
CA HIS A 105 5.49 4.82 13.60
C HIS A 105 6.17 5.74 14.62
N ASN A 106 6.90 5.15 15.56
CA ASN A 106 7.52 5.88 16.65
C ASN A 106 8.96 6.36 16.31
N LYS A 107 9.66 6.92 17.30
CA LYS A 107 11.04 7.40 17.11
C LYS A 107 12.07 6.28 16.87
N ASN A 108 11.80 5.05 17.36
CA ASN A 108 12.68 3.91 17.09
C ASN A 108 12.64 3.56 15.60
N PHE A 109 11.42 3.51 15.02
CA PHE A 109 11.27 3.33 13.57
C PHE A 109 12.08 4.39 12.80
N LYS A 110 11.88 5.69 13.15
CA LYS A 110 12.61 6.78 12.51
C LYS A 110 14.13 6.53 12.53
N HIS A 111 14.67 6.30 13.72
CA HIS A 111 16.12 6.13 13.89
C HIS A 111 16.66 4.97 13.06
N ILE A 112 16.00 3.82 13.09
CA ILE A 112 16.43 2.64 12.35
C ILE A 112 16.28 2.87 10.85
N ALA A 113 15.18 3.46 10.39
CA ALA A 113 14.96 3.76 8.99
C ALA A 113 16.02 4.71 8.41
N GLU A 114 16.38 5.77 9.16
CA GLU A 114 17.42 6.71 8.76
C GLU A 114 18.82 6.06 8.71
N THR A 115 19.13 5.11 9.61
CA THR A 115 20.38 4.37 9.59
C THR A 115 20.47 3.30 8.49
N HIS A 116 19.34 2.98 7.86
CA HIS A 116 19.24 1.99 6.80
C HIS A 116 18.86 2.60 5.42
N GLY A 117 19.23 3.87 5.21
CA GLY A 117 19.21 4.49 3.89
C GLY A 117 17.89 5.19 3.52
N LEU A 118 16.98 5.43 4.48
CA LEU A 118 15.77 6.21 4.26
C LEU A 118 15.86 7.62 4.84
N GLU A 119 15.23 8.57 4.20
CA GLU A 119 14.85 9.84 4.78
C GLU A 119 13.44 9.72 5.39
N VAL A 120 13.22 10.32 6.59
CA VAL A 120 11.99 10.10 7.34
C VAL A 120 11.37 11.42 7.79
N GLU A 121 10.10 11.64 7.40
CA GLU A 121 9.31 12.79 7.80
C GLU A 121 8.16 12.42 8.74
N HIS A 122 7.74 13.37 9.56
CA HIS A 122 6.68 13.17 10.53
C HIS A 122 5.30 13.52 9.98
N HIS A 123 4.38 12.55 10.04
CA HIS A 123 2.96 12.77 9.77
C HIS A 123 2.19 12.93 11.09
N PRO A 124 1.32 13.99 11.25
CA PRO A 124 0.66 14.28 12.53
C PRO A 124 -0.17 13.13 13.11
N LYS A 125 -0.77 12.30 12.25
CA LYS A 125 -1.65 11.18 12.64
C LYS A 125 -0.92 9.85 12.73
N TYR A 126 0.10 9.62 11.90
CA TYR A 126 0.72 8.31 11.71
C TYR A 126 2.17 8.24 12.19
N GLY A 127 2.69 9.34 12.75
CA GLY A 127 4.06 9.42 13.26
C GLY A 127 5.10 9.52 12.15
N TRP A 128 6.23 8.87 12.31
CA TRP A 128 7.39 8.91 11.41
C TRP A 128 7.24 7.92 10.25
N THR A 129 6.15 8.04 9.48
CA THR A 129 5.76 7.08 8.44
C THR A 129 6.01 7.55 7.01
N ILE A 130 6.28 8.85 6.79
CA ILE A 130 6.58 9.35 5.46
C ILE A 130 8.05 9.07 5.21
N THR A 131 8.34 8.13 4.33
CA THR A 131 9.70 7.71 3.99
C THR A 131 9.99 7.91 2.52
N SER A 132 11.21 8.31 2.22
CA SER A 132 11.76 8.42 0.87
C SER A 132 13.17 7.82 0.82
N PRO A 133 13.64 7.35 -0.34
CA PRO A 133 15.01 6.90 -0.49
C PRO A 133 16.00 8.04 -0.18
N GLY A 134 16.95 7.79 0.72
CA GLY A 134 18.10 8.66 0.93
C GLY A 134 19.13 8.52 -0.20
N LEU A 135 20.10 9.42 -0.25
CA LEU A 135 21.10 9.46 -1.32
C LEU A 135 21.84 8.13 -1.49
N GLU A 136 22.24 7.49 -0.40
CA GLU A 136 22.94 6.20 -0.43
C GLU A 136 22.07 5.08 -1.05
N LEU A 137 20.78 5.08 -0.80
CA LEU A 137 19.86 4.13 -1.41
C LEU A 137 19.62 4.42 -2.89
N LEU A 138 19.53 5.69 -3.26
CA LEU A 138 19.42 6.11 -4.67
C LEU A 138 20.65 5.67 -5.48
N ASP A 139 21.86 5.95 -4.97
CA ASP A 139 23.12 5.55 -5.60
C ASP A 139 23.18 4.02 -5.75
N PHE A 140 22.78 3.28 -4.71
CA PHE A 140 22.77 1.82 -4.76
C PHE A 140 21.78 1.28 -5.80
N VAL A 141 20.58 1.86 -5.92
CA VAL A 141 19.61 1.46 -6.94
C VAL A 141 20.15 1.68 -8.35
N GLU A 142 20.84 2.80 -8.58
CA GLU A 142 21.49 3.10 -9.86
C GLU A 142 22.63 2.09 -10.16
N GLU A 143 23.50 1.80 -9.19
CA GLU A 143 24.58 0.79 -9.30
C GLU A 143 24.02 -0.59 -9.66
N GLN A 144 22.87 -0.99 -9.11
CA GLN A 144 22.24 -2.27 -9.40
C GLN A 144 21.60 -2.32 -10.80
N GLY A 145 21.36 -1.17 -11.42
CA GLY A 145 20.75 -1.07 -12.74
C GLY A 145 19.34 -1.65 -12.81
N TRP A 146 18.60 -1.59 -11.71
CA TRP A 146 17.22 -2.09 -11.67
C TRP A 146 16.30 -1.28 -12.56
N GLN A 147 15.42 -1.98 -13.28
CA GLN A 147 14.46 -1.38 -14.22
C GLN A 147 13.08 -1.26 -13.58
N ASP A 148 12.36 -0.21 -13.93
CA ASP A 148 10.96 -0.02 -13.52
C ASP A 148 10.09 -1.17 -14.00
N PHE A 149 9.17 -1.60 -13.16
CA PHE A 149 8.28 -2.73 -13.49
C PHE A 149 7.23 -2.38 -14.55
N GLN A 150 6.86 -1.10 -14.66
CA GLN A 150 5.86 -0.59 -15.62
C GLN A 150 4.54 -1.38 -15.60
N MET A 151 4.16 -1.89 -14.43
CA MET A 151 2.89 -2.61 -14.24
C MET A 151 1.86 -1.69 -13.63
N VAL A 152 0.69 -1.60 -14.26
CA VAL A 152 -0.45 -0.84 -13.76
C VAL A 152 -1.60 -1.81 -13.51
N GLU A 153 -2.10 -1.84 -12.28
CA GLU A 153 -3.40 -2.45 -11.98
C GLU A 153 -4.49 -1.41 -12.28
N SER A 154 -4.99 -1.41 -13.52
CA SER A 154 -6.09 -0.54 -13.93
C SER A 154 -7.43 -1.20 -13.57
N LEU A 155 -8.04 -0.77 -12.48
CA LEU A 155 -9.44 -1.04 -12.19
C LEU A 155 -10.29 0.17 -12.65
N ASN A 156 -10.29 0.44 -13.95
CA ASN A 156 -11.31 1.30 -14.53
C ASN A 156 -12.64 0.53 -14.50
N LEU A 157 -13.55 0.96 -13.65
CA LEU A 157 -14.90 0.41 -13.58
C LEU A 157 -15.59 0.41 -14.96
N LEU A 158 -15.21 1.34 -15.83
CA LEU A 158 -15.66 1.43 -17.23
C LEU A 158 -15.09 0.30 -18.10
N ASP A 159 -13.86 -0.15 -17.87
CA ASP A 159 -13.27 -1.27 -18.60
C ASP A 159 -13.91 -2.60 -18.20
N VAL A 160 -14.29 -2.74 -16.92
CA VAL A 160 -15.02 -3.91 -16.40
C VAL A 160 -16.46 -3.93 -16.90
N LEU A 161 -17.13 -2.78 -16.97
CA LEU A 161 -18.50 -2.65 -17.50
C LEU A 161 -18.56 -2.78 -19.02
N GLY A 162 -17.49 -2.42 -19.73
CA GLY A 162 -17.39 -2.56 -21.21
C GLY A 162 -17.17 -4.00 -21.67
N THR A 163 -16.70 -4.90 -20.81
CA THR A 163 -16.49 -6.32 -21.11
C THR A 163 -17.68 -7.23 -20.73
N LEU A 164 -18.77 -6.66 -20.19
CA LEU A 164 -19.99 -7.43 -19.97
C LEU A 164 -20.64 -7.79 -21.33
N PRO A 165 -20.80 -9.08 -21.65
CA PRO A 165 -21.48 -9.47 -22.88
C PRO A 165 -22.91 -8.98 -22.84
N LYS A 166 -23.30 -8.19 -23.87
CA LYS A 166 -24.70 -7.83 -24.09
C LYS A 166 -25.48 -9.10 -24.46
N GLY A 167 -26.27 -9.53 -23.53
CA GLY A 167 -27.46 -10.33 -23.82
C GLY A 167 -27.34 -11.84 -23.68
N GLY A 168 -28.24 -12.41 -22.89
CA GLY A 168 -28.68 -13.80 -23.03
C GLY A 168 -28.75 -14.60 -21.73
N GLY A 169 -29.92 -14.53 -21.08
CA GLY A 169 -30.65 -15.62 -20.44
C GLY A 169 -29.98 -16.60 -19.49
N ASN A 170 -30.39 -16.49 -18.23
CA ASN A 170 -30.83 -17.58 -17.34
C ASN A 170 -29.87 -18.72 -16.98
N SER A 171 -29.41 -18.74 -15.74
CA SER A 171 -29.56 -19.89 -14.82
C SER A 171 -28.68 -19.72 -13.59
N GLY A 172 -29.30 -19.79 -12.42
CA GLY A 172 -28.83 -19.58 -11.10
C GLY A 172 -27.67 -20.46 -10.61
N ALA A 173 -26.95 -19.85 -9.70
CA ALA A 173 -26.32 -20.51 -8.54
C ALA A 173 -25.95 -19.40 -7.54
N GLY A 174 -26.40 -19.57 -6.29
CA GLY A 174 -26.38 -18.57 -5.25
C GLY A 174 -25.02 -18.02 -4.89
N ALA A 175 -24.91 -16.72 -4.96
CA ALA A 175 -23.90 -15.96 -4.25
C ALA A 175 -24.65 -15.18 -3.15
N GLU A 176 -24.38 -15.50 -1.90
CA GLU A 176 -24.90 -14.80 -0.74
C GLU A 176 -24.55 -13.31 -0.84
N THR A 177 -25.55 -12.51 -1.10
CA THR A 177 -25.50 -11.04 -1.04
C THR A 177 -25.22 -10.62 0.40
N ARG A 178 -23.96 -10.29 0.69
CA ARG A 178 -23.64 -9.51 1.89
C ARG A 178 -24.35 -8.16 1.75
N THR A 179 -25.46 -8.02 2.46
CA THR A 179 -26.18 -6.77 2.63
C THR A 179 -25.22 -5.71 3.15
N LYS A 180 -24.93 -4.69 2.34
CA LYS A 180 -24.19 -3.51 2.77
C LYS A 180 -24.95 -2.90 3.95
N LYS A 181 -24.31 -2.84 5.12
CA LYS A 181 -24.82 -2.06 6.25
C LYS A 181 -25.10 -0.64 5.75
N PRO A 182 -26.24 -0.03 6.06
CA PRO A 182 -26.56 1.32 5.63
C PRO A 182 -25.45 2.26 6.10
N SER A 183 -24.92 3.09 5.19
CA SER A 183 -23.89 4.09 5.49
C SER A 183 -24.45 5.05 6.54
N SER A 184 -23.75 5.21 7.66
CA SER A 184 -24.11 6.20 8.70
C SER A 184 -23.88 7.65 8.25
N THR A 185 -23.39 7.86 7.02
CA THR A 185 -23.07 9.18 6.48
C THR A 185 -24.19 9.69 5.58
N ARG A 186 -24.59 10.95 5.76
CA ARG A 186 -25.56 11.68 4.92
C ARG A 186 -24.79 12.44 3.85
N LYS A 187 -25.29 12.40 2.62
CA LYS A 187 -24.77 13.20 1.51
C LYS A 187 -25.48 14.54 1.50
N TYR A 188 -24.74 15.63 1.47
CA TYR A 188 -25.23 17.00 1.31
C TYR A 188 -24.88 17.48 -0.10
N ILE A 189 -25.80 18.16 -0.75
CA ILE A 189 -25.63 18.71 -2.11
C ILE A 189 -25.95 20.19 -2.10
N CYS A 190 -25.15 21.00 -2.74
CA CYS A 190 -25.47 22.39 -3.01
C CYS A 190 -26.54 22.48 -4.13
N PRO A 191 -27.71 23.08 -3.88
CA PRO A 191 -28.77 23.16 -4.88
C PRO A 191 -28.41 24.05 -6.08
N LYS A 192 -27.39 24.92 -5.93
CA LYS A 192 -26.98 25.86 -6.97
C LYS A 192 -25.90 25.31 -7.89
N CYS A 193 -24.84 24.68 -7.36
CA CYS A 193 -23.70 24.21 -8.16
C CYS A 193 -23.51 22.69 -8.17
N GLY A 194 -24.29 21.93 -7.39
CA GLY A 194 -24.16 20.47 -7.34
C GLY A 194 -22.98 19.95 -6.51
N ASN A 195 -22.14 20.82 -5.94
CA ASN A 195 -21.07 20.39 -5.06
C ASN A 195 -21.61 19.55 -3.91
N SER A 196 -20.93 18.48 -3.55
CA SER A 196 -21.41 17.57 -2.51
C SER A 196 -20.33 17.21 -1.50
N CYS A 197 -20.76 17.00 -0.25
CA CYS A 197 -19.95 16.46 0.83
C CYS A 197 -20.72 15.42 1.63
N ARG A 198 -20.06 14.74 2.55
CA ARG A 198 -20.68 13.74 3.45
C ARG A 198 -20.38 14.07 4.89
N ALA A 199 -21.38 13.93 5.76
CA ALA A 199 -21.24 14.11 7.19
C ALA A 199 -21.94 12.98 7.96
N THR A 200 -21.35 12.58 9.09
CA THR A 200 -21.92 11.55 9.98
C THR A 200 -23.01 12.10 10.89
N LYS A 201 -23.02 13.41 11.11
CA LYS A 201 -24.02 14.10 11.93
C LYS A 201 -24.89 15.00 11.06
N VAL A 202 -26.08 15.33 11.55
CA VAL A 202 -26.91 16.39 10.93
C VAL A 202 -26.29 17.73 11.31
N ILE A 203 -25.81 18.46 10.31
CA ILE A 203 -25.15 19.75 10.48
C ILE A 203 -25.62 20.74 9.42
N ASN A 204 -25.54 22.02 9.72
CA ASN A 204 -25.77 23.06 8.71
C ASN A 204 -24.48 23.30 7.93
N LEU A 205 -24.53 23.09 6.63
CA LEU A 205 -23.42 23.30 5.72
C LEU A 205 -23.76 24.39 4.73
N ILE A 206 -22.76 25.24 4.43
CA ILE A 206 -22.83 26.28 3.42
C ILE A 206 -21.80 25.93 2.34
N CYS A 207 -22.22 25.98 1.08
CA CYS A 207 -21.30 25.84 -0.05
C CYS A 207 -20.39 27.07 -0.12
N GLY A 208 -19.07 26.85 -0.03
CA GLY A 208 -18.08 27.94 -0.06
C GLY A 208 -18.07 28.72 -1.38
N ASP A 209 -18.44 28.07 -2.50
CA ASP A 209 -18.42 28.71 -3.82
C ASP A 209 -19.70 29.54 -4.09
N CYS A 210 -20.85 29.10 -3.57
CA CYS A 210 -22.14 29.70 -3.87
C CYS A 210 -22.76 30.47 -2.71
N MET A 211 -22.20 30.30 -1.50
CA MET A 211 -22.75 30.81 -0.24
C MET A 211 -24.21 30.34 0.04
N GLU A 212 -24.59 29.22 -0.59
CA GLU A 212 -25.91 28.60 -0.45
C GLU A 212 -25.92 27.47 0.59
N LYS A 213 -27.04 27.32 1.30
CA LYS A 213 -27.23 26.23 2.25
C LYS A 213 -27.35 24.90 1.51
N MET A 214 -26.49 23.92 1.88
CA MET A 214 -26.53 22.59 1.30
C MET A 214 -27.70 21.77 1.89
N VAL A 215 -28.33 20.96 1.05
CA VAL A 215 -29.45 20.09 1.42
C VAL A 215 -29.01 18.62 1.46
N VAL A 216 -29.66 17.83 2.32
CA VAL A 216 -29.40 16.38 2.37
C VAL A 216 -29.99 15.76 1.12
N ALA A 217 -29.20 14.98 0.39
CA ALA A 217 -29.69 14.16 -0.72
C ALA A 217 -30.46 12.97 -0.16
N GLU A 218 -31.65 12.74 -0.66
CA GLU A 218 -32.47 11.55 -0.37
C GLU A 218 -31.85 10.27 -1.01
#